data_8bd8e53ccf009984e2d498b4294992ee
#
_entry.id   8bd8e53ccf009984e2d498b4294992ee
#
_cell.length_a   1.000
_cell.length_b   1.000
_cell.length_c   1.000
_cell.angle_alpha   90.00
_cell.angle_beta   90.00
_cell.angle_gamma   90.00
#
_symmetry.space_group_name_H-M   'P 1'
#
loop_
_entity.id
_entity.type
_entity.pdbx_description
1 polymer ?
#
loop_
_entity_poly.entity_id
_entity_poly.type
_entity_poly.pdbx_seq_one_letter_code
_entity_poly.pdbx_strand_id
1 'polypeptide(L)'
;MHPLKSATGLGLIALAGLTACGGGDDDDDAQKLPQLSAASAGTLSACATLLTGFTDANTTLTAATDVAAGTLTVGGTAVPAHCRVTGNMYSRTGSNGNYAIGFEMRLPQAWNGRFFYQGNGGLDGSVSTATGATGGGPVTHALLQAVAVSSRDGGH
;
A
#
# COMPACT_ATOMS: atom_id res chain seq x y z
N MET A 1 -50.75 -58.17 -20.53
CA MET A 1 -51.29 -57.89 -21.88
C MET A 1 -50.73 -56.57 -22.33
N HIS A 2 -50.00 -56.68 -23.39
CA HIS A 2 -49.48 -55.69 -24.34
C HIS A 2 -48.57 -54.57 -23.93
N PRO A 3 -47.44 -54.50 -24.58
CA PRO A 3 -46.43 -53.42 -24.47
C PRO A 3 -46.71 -52.37 -25.53
N LEU A 4 -46.27 -51.12 -25.26
CA LEU A 4 -46.07 -50.14 -26.34
C LEU A 4 -44.66 -49.58 -26.30
N LYS A 5 -44.13 -49.64 -27.44
CA LYS A 5 -42.78 -49.37 -27.93
C LYS A 5 -42.41 -47.89 -27.90
N SER A 6 -41.20 -47.69 -27.50
CA SER A 6 -40.15 -46.97 -28.23
C SER A 6 -40.52 -45.82 -29.17
N ALA A 7 -39.96 -44.65 -28.92
CA ALA A 7 -39.49 -43.75 -29.97
C ALA A 7 -38.28 -42.95 -29.48
N THR A 8 -37.14 -43.35 -30.01
CA THR A 8 -35.85 -42.71 -29.95
C THR A 8 -35.88 -41.45 -30.82
N GLY A 9 -35.66 -40.29 -30.22
CA GLY A 9 -35.43 -39.04 -30.94
C GLY A 9 -34.02 -38.51 -30.62
N LEU A 10 -33.07 -38.86 -31.50
CA LEU A 10 -31.72 -38.31 -31.48
C LEU A 10 -31.76 -36.87 -32.04
N GLY A 11 -31.74 -35.90 -31.19
CA GLY A 11 -31.55 -34.50 -31.58
C GLY A 11 -30.05 -34.17 -31.62
N LEU A 12 -29.51 -34.12 -32.82
CA LEU A 12 -28.16 -33.63 -33.07
C LEU A 12 -28.14 -32.12 -32.88
N ILE A 13 -27.57 -31.62 -31.77
CA ILE A 13 -27.27 -30.20 -31.58
C ILE A 13 -25.89 -29.97 -32.19
N ALA A 14 -25.87 -29.34 -33.35
CA ALA A 14 -24.63 -28.83 -33.94
C ALA A 14 -24.09 -27.67 -33.09
N LEU A 15 -22.98 -27.89 -32.39
CA LEU A 15 -22.19 -26.81 -31.78
C LEU A 15 -21.46 -26.08 -32.91
N ALA A 16 -21.96 -24.92 -33.28
CA ALA A 16 -21.21 -23.99 -34.10
C ALA A 16 -20.04 -23.44 -33.26
N GLY A 17 -18.84 -23.90 -33.55
CA GLY A 17 -17.63 -23.36 -32.97
C GLY A 17 -17.41 -21.92 -33.45
N LEU A 18 -17.44 -20.95 -32.52
CA LEU A 18 -16.88 -19.63 -32.73
C LEU A 18 -15.36 -19.79 -32.71
N THR A 19 -14.76 -19.89 -33.88
CA THR A 19 -13.32 -19.64 -34.04
C THR A 19 -13.09 -18.15 -33.90
N ALA A 20 -12.71 -17.69 -32.68
CA ALA A 20 -12.20 -16.36 -32.49
C ALA A 20 -10.86 -16.20 -33.23
N CYS A 21 -10.78 -15.22 -34.08
CA CYS A 21 -9.57 -14.75 -34.72
C CYS A 21 -8.47 -14.51 -33.70
N GLY A 22 -7.30 -15.02 -33.97
CA GLY A 22 -6.12 -14.81 -33.19
C GLY A 22 -4.96 -15.61 -33.77
N GLY A 23 -4.72 -15.50 -35.07
CA GLY A 23 -3.45 -15.90 -35.66
C GLY A 23 -2.53 -14.69 -35.64
N GLY A 24 -1.63 -14.66 -34.74
CA GLY A 24 -0.41 -13.87 -34.72
C GLY A 24 0.63 -14.78 -34.10
N ASP A 25 1.53 -15.28 -34.93
CA ASP A 25 2.79 -15.85 -34.49
C ASP A 25 3.61 -14.69 -33.95
N ASP A 26 3.26 -14.21 -32.78
CA ASP A 26 4.08 -13.31 -31.98
C ASP A 26 4.99 -14.20 -31.14
N ASP A 27 6.25 -14.22 -31.57
CA ASP A 27 7.36 -14.80 -30.82
C ASP A 27 7.18 -14.48 -29.35
N ASP A 28 7.10 -15.54 -28.54
CA ASP A 28 6.97 -15.51 -27.08
C ASP A 28 8.22 -14.88 -26.40
N ASP A 29 8.51 -13.66 -26.72
CA ASP A 29 9.20 -12.75 -25.81
C ASP A 29 8.15 -12.20 -24.80
N ALA A 30 7.50 -13.13 -24.10
CA ALA A 30 6.72 -12.78 -22.92
C ALA A 30 7.67 -12.04 -21.98
N GLN A 31 7.62 -10.71 -22.07
CA GLN A 31 8.45 -9.81 -21.29
C GLN A 31 8.25 -10.20 -19.82
N LYS A 32 9.21 -10.93 -19.26
CA LYS A 32 9.17 -11.37 -17.87
C LYS A 32 9.02 -10.13 -17.02
N LEU A 33 7.83 -9.91 -16.46
CA LEU A 33 7.60 -8.81 -15.54
C LEU A 33 8.64 -8.91 -14.41
N PRO A 34 9.22 -7.78 -14.01
CA PRO A 34 10.16 -7.77 -12.90
C PRO A 34 9.52 -8.44 -11.69
N GLN A 35 10.16 -9.48 -11.18
CA GLN A 35 9.75 -10.11 -9.93
C GLN A 35 10.17 -9.21 -8.78
N LEU A 36 9.24 -8.88 -7.89
CA LEU A 36 9.59 -8.19 -6.64
C LEU A 36 10.52 -9.11 -5.82
N SER A 37 11.58 -8.51 -5.28
CA SER A 37 12.44 -9.19 -4.33
C SER A 37 11.64 -9.67 -3.11
N ALA A 38 12.05 -10.78 -2.51
CA ALA A 38 11.49 -11.21 -1.25
C ALA A 38 11.65 -10.09 -0.19
N ALA A 39 10.59 -9.79 0.55
CA ALA A 39 10.67 -8.82 1.63
C ALA A 39 11.50 -9.38 2.78
N SER A 40 12.46 -8.59 3.28
CA SER A 40 13.27 -8.95 4.44
C SER A 40 12.71 -8.22 5.67
N ALA A 41 12.18 -8.97 6.62
CA ALA A 41 11.71 -8.42 7.88
C ALA A 41 12.89 -7.85 8.70
N GLY A 42 12.57 -6.87 9.54
CA GLY A 42 13.55 -6.21 10.41
C GLY A 42 12.93 -5.77 11.72
N THR A 43 13.80 -5.35 12.64
CA THR A 43 13.38 -4.78 13.92
C THR A 43 13.94 -3.38 14.06
N LEU A 44 13.08 -2.43 14.38
CA LEU A 44 13.49 -1.06 14.72
C LEU A 44 13.90 -1.03 16.20
N SER A 45 15.18 -0.84 16.49
CA SER A 45 15.72 -0.92 17.84
C SER A 45 15.62 0.36 18.65
N ALA A 46 15.60 1.54 18.00
CA ALA A 46 15.54 2.81 18.71
C ALA A 46 14.96 3.92 17.82
N CYS A 47 13.75 4.34 18.13
CA CYS A 47 13.05 5.40 17.42
C CYS A 47 13.80 6.75 17.51
N ALA A 48 14.25 7.13 18.71
CA ALA A 48 14.89 8.41 18.97
C ALA A 48 16.18 8.62 18.17
N THR A 49 16.92 7.55 17.85
CA THR A 49 18.17 7.65 17.07
C THR A 49 17.96 8.12 15.64
N LEU A 50 16.74 8.03 15.12
CA LEU A 50 16.43 8.52 13.77
C LEU A 50 16.65 10.04 13.66
N LEU A 51 16.38 10.82 14.70
CA LEU A 51 16.58 12.28 14.67
C LEU A 51 18.04 12.68 14.48
N THR A 52 18.96 11.91 15.01
CA THR A 52 20.40 12.22 14.96
C THR A 52 21.14 11.45 13.88
N GLY A 53 20.61 10.31 13.46
CA GLY A 53 21.23 9.44 12.46
C GLY A 53 20.76 9.67 11.03
N PHE A 54 19.63 10.38 10.84
CA PHE A 54 19.12 10.65 9.50
C PHE A 54 19.71 11.95 8.95
N THR A 55 20.25 11.89 7.75
CA THR A 55 20.75 13.05 7.01
C THR A 55 20.32 12.95 5.56
N ASP A 56 19.63 13.98 5.09
CA ASP A 56 19.25 14.15 3.67
C ASP A 56 19.20 15.64 3.36
N ALA A 57 19.66 16.02 2.18
CA ALA A 57 19.81 17.41 1.78
C ALA A 57 18.51 18.20 1.74
N ASN A 58 17.39 17.52 1.50
CA ASN A 58 16.09 18.13 1.29
C ASN A 58 15.04 17.71 2.33
N THR A 59 15.44 16.96 3.35
CA THR A 59 14.52 16.41 4.36
C THR A 59 15.03 16.70 5.77
N THR A 60 14.16 17.25 6.60
CA THR A 60 14.43 17.50 8.03
C THR A 60 13.41 16.73 8.86
N LEU A 61 13.88 15.87 9.76
CA LEU A 61 13.02 15.24 10.75
C LEU A 61 12.75 16.23 11.88
N THR A 62 11.48 16.39 12.27
CA THR A 62 11.05 17.28 13.35
C THR A 62 10.77 16.53 14.64
N ALA A 63 10.36 15.28 14.56
CA ALA A 63 10.15 14.41 15.71
C ALA A 63 10.30 12.92 15.33
N ALA A 64 10.74 12.12 16.30
CA ALA A 64 10.67 10.67 16.27
C ALA A 64 10.24 10.19 17.67
N THR A 65 9.08 9.57 17.78
CA THR A 65 8.42 9.24 19.04
C THR A 65 7.98 7.80 19.06
N ASP A 66 8.34 7.06 20.10
CA ASP A 66 7.82 5.71 20.32
C ASP A 66 6.33 5.75 20.67
N VAL A 67 5.55 4.94 19.98
CA VAL A 67 4.12 4.74 20.20
C VAL A 67 3.91 3.30 20.67
N ALA A 68 3.48 3.15 21.92
CA ALA A 68 3.22 1.83 22.49
C ALA A 68 2.04 1.12 21.77
N ALA A 69 2.06 -0.20 21.76
CA ALA A 69 0.97 -0.99 21.21
C ALA A 69 -0.37 -0.60 21.85
N GLY A 70 -1.40 -0.46 21.04
CA GLY A 70 -2.75 -0.09 21.49
C GLY A 70 -2.98 1.40 21.76
N THR A 71 -1.95 2.27 21.76
CA THR A 71 -2.12 3.73 21.86
C THR A 71 -2.90 4.30 20.68
N LEU A 72 -2.70 3.73 19.50
CA LEU A 72 -3.46 4.01 18.30
C LEU A 72 -4.38 2.82 18.00
N THR A 73 -5.62 3.10 17.61
CA THR A 73 -6.57 2.10 17.11
C THR A 73 -7.03 2.46 15.71
N VAL A 74 -7.25 1.46 14.88
CA VAL A 74 -7.77 1.60 13.52
C VAL A 74 -8.91 0.61 13.34
N GLY A 75 -10.10 1.12 13.02
CA GLY A 75 -11.29 0.28 12.91
C GLY A 75 -11.60 -0.54 14.18
N GLY A 76 -11.26 -0.02 15.37
CA GLY A 76 -11.40 -0.73 16.63
C GLY A 76 -10.27 -1.72 16.94
N THR A 77 -9.32 -1.93 16.05
CA THR A 77 -8.18 -2.84 16.24
C THR A 77 -6.96 -2.06 16.75
N ALA A 78 -6.31 -2.58 17.79
CA ALA A 78 -5.10 -2.02 18.35
C ALA A 78 -3.93 -2.12 17.35
N VAL A 79 -3.27 -0.98 17.07
CA VAL A 79 -2.07 -0.94 16.24
C VAL A 79 -0.87 -1.45 17.05
N PRO A 80 0.01 -2.26 16.46
CA PRO A 80 1.26 -2.68 17.09
C PRO A 80 2.18 -1.51 17.46
N ALA A 81 3.13 -1.76 18.35
CA ALA A 81 4.15 -0.79 18.73
C ALA A 81 4.94 -0.32 17.49
N HIS A 82 5.13 0.99 17.37
CA HIS A 82 5.76 1.60 16.22
C HIS A 82 6.44 2.93 16.56
N CYS A 83 7.35 3.37 15.71
CA CYS A 83 7.92 4.71 15.75
C CYS A 83 7.09 5.65 14.87
N ARG A 84 6.62 6.76 15.40
CA ARG A 84 6.06 7.85 14.62
C ARG A 84 7.16 8.87 14.34
N VAL A 85 7.42 9.11 13.07
CA VAL A 85 8.35 10.12 12.58
C VAL A 85 7.59 11.22 11.87
N THR A 86 7.92 12.46 12.13
CA THR A 86 7.40 13.62 11.38
C THR A 86 8.56 14.45 10.84
N GLY A 87 8.30 15.15 9.76
CA GLY A 87 9.33 16.00 9.15
C GLY A 87 8.79 16.86 8.02
N ASN A 88 9.71 17.60 7.42
CA ASN A 88 9.47 18.48 6.30
C ASN A 88 10.48 18.18 5.18
N MET A 89 10.00 18.19 3.93
CA MET A 89 10.81 18.06 2.75
C MET A 89 10.77 19.36 1.93
N TYR A 90 11.86 19.65 1.21
CA TYR A 90 11.96 20.77 0.27
C TYR A 90 11.53 22.11 0.88
N SER A 91 11.97 22.37 2.10
CA SER A 91 11.73 23.66 2.78
C SER A 91 12.33 24.81 1.95
N ARG A 92 11.51 25.82 1.67
CA ARG A 92 11.89 26.97 0.86
C ARG A 92 11.17 28.24 1.31
N THR A 93 11.79 29.37 1.11
CA THR A 93 11.17 30.68 1.31
C THR A 93 10.63 31.18 -0.03
N GLY A 94 9.35 31.54 -0.06
CA GLY A 94 8.71 32.18 -1.20
C GLY A 94 8.29 33.62 -0.87
N SER A 95 7.64 34.28 -1.84
CA SER A 95 7.20 35.67 -1.70
C SER A 95 6.19 35.92 -0.56
N ASN A 96 5.38 34.91 -0.24
CA ASN A 96 4.30 35.02 0.73
C ASN A 96 4.54 34.21 2.03
N GLY A 97 5.75 33.65 2.21
CA GLY A 97 6.09 32.88 3.41
C GLY A 97 7.00 31.70 3.14
N ASN A 98 7.11 30.85 4.14
CA ASN A 98 7.89 29.63 4.09
C ASN A 98 6.98 28.47 3.68
N TYR A 99 7.50 27.61 2.81
CA TYR A 99 6.80 26.45 2.29
C TYR A 99 7.63 25.20 2.51
N ALA A 100 6.97 24.09 2.75
CA ALA A 100 7.58 22.76 2.83
C ALA A 100 6.52 21.71 2.51
N ILE A 101 6.94 20.50 2.25
CA ILE A 101 6.07 19.33 2.20
C ILE A 101 6.17 18.64 3.57
N GLY A 102 5.11 18.72 4.37
CA GLY A 102 5.01 18.00 5.62
C GLY A 102 4.76 16.52 5.41
N PHE A 103 5.32 15.67 6.27
CA PHE A 103 5.05 14.23 6.23
C PHE A 103 4.97 13.60 7.62
N GLU A 104 4.28 12.47 7.70
CA GLU A 104 4.31 11.53 8.80
C GLU A 104 4.69 10.15 8.27
N MET A 105 5.56 9.44 9.02
CA MET A 105 5.86 8.03 8.81
C MET A 105 5.58 7.25 10.08
N ARG A 106 5.11 6.03 9.94
CA ARG A 106 4.98 5.07 11.02
C ARG A 106 5.73 3.81 10.68
N LEU A 107 6.72 3.52 11.51
CA LEU A 107 7.68 2.43 11.33
C LEU A 107 7.41 1.36 12.41
N PRO A 108 6.79 0.21 12.07
CA PRO A 108 6.56 -0.86 13.04
C PRO A 108 7.87 -1.32 13.70
N GLN A 109 7.86 -1.57 15.01
CA GLN A 109 9.02 -2.16 15.67
C GLN A 109 9.36 -3.54 15.09
N ALA A 110 8.34 -4.36 14.81
CA ALA A 110 8.46 -5.64 14.10
C ALA A 110 8.08 -5.43 12.63
N TRP A 111 8.97 -4.81 11.85
CA TRP A 111 8.72 -4.49 10.45
C TRP A 111 8.76 -5.73 9.55
N ASN A 112 7.77 -5.89 8.67
CA ASN A 112 7.66 -7.03 7.76
C ASN A 112 8.47 -6.90 6.46
N GLY A 113 9.30 -5.86 6.32
CA GLY A 113 10.12 -5.61 5.13
C GLY A 113 9.39 -4.86 4.01
N ARG A 114 8.14 -4.42 4.22
CA ARG A 114 7.34 -3.73 3.20
C ARG A 114 7.07 -2.28 3.58
N PHE A 115 6.91 -1.46 2.54
CA PHE A 115 6.58 -0.05 2.66
C PHE A 115 5.29 0.26 1.88
N PHE A 116 4.46 1.13 2.43
CA PHE A 116 3.25 1.64 1.80
C PHE A 116 3.24 3.16 1.84
N TYR A 117 3.08 3.79 0.68
CA TYR A 117 2.82 5.22 0.60
C TYR A 117 1.31 5.45 0.56
N GLN A 118 0.81 6.16 1.56
CA GLN A 118 -0.60 6.57 1.64
C GLN A 118 -0.76 7.90 0.92
N GLY A 119 -1.42 7.88 -0.24
CA GLY A 119 -1.85 9.09 -0.92
C GLY A 119 -2.97 9.77 -0.15
N ASN A 120 -2.92 11.09 -0.08
CA ASN A 120 -3.99 11.90 0.47
C ASN A 120 -4.94 12.36 -0.64
N GLY A 121 -6.07 13.00 -0.30
CA GLY A 121 -6.99 13.61 -1.25
C GLY A 121 -6.32 14.74 -2.05
N GLY A 122 -6.83 15.04 -3.25
CA GLY A 122 -6.16 15.91 -4.21
C GLY A 122 -6.00 17.38 -3.81
N LEU A 123 -6.68 17.85 -2.76
CA LEU A 123 -6.64 19.25 -2.27
C LEU A 123 -6.27 19.34 -0.79
N ASP A 124 -5.63 18.32 -0.26
CA ASP A 124 -5.26 18.26 1.15
C ASP A 124 -3.99 19.08 1.43
N GLY A 125 -4.12 20.23 2.03
CA GLY A 125 -3.01 20.96 2.64
C GLY A 125 -2.62 20.46 4.04
N SER A 126 -2.90 19.19 4.38
CA SER A 126 -2.64 18.62 5.71
C SER A 126 -2.10 17.19 5.64
N VAL A 127 -1.22 16.85 6.59
CA VAL A 127 -0.68 15.50 6.71
C VAL A 127 -1.72 14.60 7.39
N SER A 128 -2.20 13.58 6.69
CA SER A 128 -3.08 12.57 7.26
C SER A 128 -2.29 11.56 8.10
N THR A 129 -2.92 11.00 9.13
CA THR A 129 -2.31 9.93 9.95
C THR A 129 -1.91 8.75 9.08
N ALA A 130 -0.63 8.39 9.09
CA ALA A 130 -0.05 7.34 8.25
C ALA A 130 -0.41 5.93 8.75
N THR A 131 -1.66 5.52 8.58
CA THR A 131 -2.14 4.18 8.97
C THR A 131 -2.13 3.17 7.83
N GLY A 132 -2.00 3.68 6.59
CA GLY A 132 -2.01 2.84 5.40
C GLY A 132 -3.42 2.42 4.99
N ALA A 133 -4.37 3.35 5.05
CA ALA A 133 -5.71 3.13 4.55
C ALA A 133 -5.68 2.86 3.05
N THR A 134 -6.06 1.67 2.64
CA THR A 134 -5.99 1.22 1.25
C THR A 134 -7.28 1.47 0.46
N GLY A 135 -8.27 2.11 1.08
CA GLY A 135 -9.63 2.20 0.53
C GLY A 135 -10.33 0.82 0.48
N GLY A 136 -11.58 0.76 0.74
CA GLY A 136 -12.33 -0.50 0.63
C GLY A 136 -12.58 -1.24 1.93
N GLY A 137 -12.27 -0.66 3.08
CA GLY A 137 -12.74 -1.17 4.37
C GLY A 137 -11.77 -0.99 5.52
N PRO A 138 -12.28 -1.09 6.76
CA PRO A 138 -11.51 -0.77 7.96
C PRO A 138 -10.48 -1.83 8.36
N VAL A 139 -10.48 -3.00 7.73
CA VAL A 139 -9.78 -4.20 8.24
C VAL A 139 -8.38 -4.39 7.66
N THR A 140 -7.96 -3.58 6.67
CA THR A 140 -6.74 -3.85 5.89
C THR A 140 -5.72 -2.73 5.92
N HIS A 141 -5.67 -1.94 6.98
CA HIS A 141 -4.65 -0.92 7.10
C HIS A 141 -3.25 -1.55 7.12
N ALA A 142 -2.36 -1.01 6.31
CA ALA A 142 -1.01 -1.54 6.14
C ALA A 142 -0.23 -1.58 7.47
N LEU A 143 -0.41 -0.58 8.34
CA LEU A 143 0.26 -0.52 9.63
C LEU A 143 -0.14 -1.68 10.57
N LEU A 144 -1.39 -2.16 10.51
CA LEU A 144 -1.84 -3.35 11.25
C LEU A 144 -1.13 -4.63 10.80
N GLN A 145 -0.62 -4.63 9.57
CA GLN A 145 0.12 -5.75 8.97
C GLN A 145 1.65 -5.60 9.13
N ALA A 146 2.09 -4.75 10.04
CA ALA A 146 3.52 -4.45 10.27
C ALA A 146 4.23 -3.88 9.02
N VAL A 147 3.52 -3.23 8.12
CA VAL A 147 4.07 -2.49 6.97
C VAL A 147 4.46 -1.08 7.43
N ALA A 148 5.63 -0.58 7.05
CA ALA A 148 5.98 0.82 7.25
C ALA A 148 5.11 1.70 6.34
N VAL A 149 4.58 2.81 6.88
CA VAL A 149 3.65 3.69 6.17
C VAL A 149 4.15 5.11 6.17
N SER A 150 3.99 5.81 5.06
CA SER A 150 4.22 7.26 4.97
C SER A 150 3.00 7.95 4.36
N SER A 151 2.73 9.17 4.83
CA SER A 151 1.73 10.11 4.32
C SER A 151 2.32 11.50 4.24
N ARG A 152 1.83 12.37 3.36
CA ARG A 152 2.28 13.76 3.20
C ARG A 152 1.13 14.67 2.79
N ASP A 153 1.32 16.00 2.96
CA ASP A 153 0.32 17.02 2.63
C ASP A 153 0.28 17.45 1.15
N GLY A 154 1.19 16.92 0.32
CA GLY A 154 1.26 17.31 -1.09
C GLY A 154 2.02 18.64 -1.35
N GLY A 155 2.33 19.44 -0.34
CA GLY A 155 3.15 20.64 -0.45
C GLY A 155 2.37 21.94 -0.77
N HIS A 156 1.08 21.99 -0.42
CA HIS A 156 0.24 23.19 -0.53
C HIS A 156 -0.61 23.44 0.73
#